data_bb44809a66b6437e2c38e124c362243e
#
_entry.id   bb44809a66b6437e2c38e124c362243e
#
_cell.length_a   1.000
_cell.length_b   1.000
_cell.length_c   1.000
_cell.angle_alpha   90.00
_cell.angle_beta   90.00
_cell.angle_gamma   90.00
#
_symmetry.space_group_name_H-M   'P 1'
#
loop_
_entity.id
_entity.type
_entity.pdbx_description
1 polymer ?
#
loop_
_entity_poly.entity_id
_entity_poly.type
_entity_poly.pdbx_seq_one_letter_code
_entity_poly.pdbx_strand_id
1 'polypeptide(L)'
;MDAFYPAPKEVYEEMYILRGEVLAAALSGNKKHAEHFIPIWDDWTHRLQVGVFLREGNLTAYRCMKARVFRDRLEFLKHAVEEGDRDETREYIGLVNRAYGRMRLAYLQEQGSSTPP
;
A
#
# COMPACT_ATOMS: atom_id res chain seq x y z
N MET A 1 -17.45 4.50 -12.60
CA MET A 1 -16.02 4.19 -12.53
C MET A 1 -15.34 4.86 -11.34
N ASP A 2 -15.62 6.10 -11.13
CA ASP A 2 -14.92 6.88 -10.11
C ASP A 2 -15.19 6.42 -8.68
N ALA A 3 -16.39 5.92 -8.40
CA ALA A 3 -16.68 5.40 -7.07
C ALA A 3 -15.86 4.15 -6.74
N PHE A 4 -15.61 3.30 -7.73
CA PHE A 4 -14.85 2.06 -7.54
C PHE A 4 -13.35 2.26 -7.71
N TYR A 5 -12.95 3.17 -8.60
CA TYR A 5 -11.55 3.50 -8.86
C TYR A 5 -11.32 4.99 -8.64
N PRO A 6 -11.24 5.43 -7.37
CA PRO A 6 -11.04 6.85 -7.08
C PRO A 6 -9.69 7.35 -7.55
N ALA A 7 -9.54 8.66 -7.62
CA ALA A 7 -8.26 9.28 -7.95
C ALA A 7 -7.20 8.93 -6.86
N PRO A 8 -5.91 8.93 -7.21
CA PRO A 8 -4.86 8.55 -6.24
C PRO A 8 -4.93 9.28 -4.91
N LYS A 9 -5.24 10.57 -4.91
CA LYS A 9 -5.38 11.32 -3.67
C LYS A 9 -6.44 10.72 -2.75
N GLU A 10 -7.59 10.37 -3.30
CA GLU A 10 -8.68 9.78 -2.54
C GLU A 10 -8.33 8.37 -2.07
N VAL A 11 -7.64 7.60 -2.91
CA VAL A 11 -7.18 6.27 -2.53
C VAL A 11 -6.25 6.36 -1.32
N TYR A 12 -5.33 7.32 -1.33
CA TYR A 12 -4.39 7.47 -0.22
C TYR A 12 -5.04 7.97 1.07
N GLU A 13 -6.16 8.68 0.98
CA GLU A 13 -6.94 9.01 2.17
C GLU A 13 -7.46 7.74 2.85
N GLU A 14 -7.97 6.81 2.04
CA GLU A 14 -8.41 5.50 2.56
C GLU A 14 -7.24 4.65 3.04
N MET A 15 -6.17 4.62 2.28
CA MET A 15 -5.01 3.81 2.63
C MET A 15 -4.31 4.30 3.89
N TYR A 16 -4.38 5.59 4.18
CA TYR A 16 -3.83 6.12 5.42
C TYR A 16 -4.52 5.51 6.65
N ILE A 17 -5.83 5.37 6.58
CA ILE A 17 -6.61 4.74 7.65
C ILE A 17 -6.22 3.27 7.79
N LEU A 18 -6.14 2.57 6.67
CA LEU A 18 -5.78 1.15 6.65
C LEU A 18 -4.37 0.92 7.17
N ARG A 19 -3.45 1.82 6.83
CA ARG A 19 -2.09 1.77 7.34
C ARG A 19 -2.08 1.77 8.87
N GLY A 20 -2.83 2.69 9.47
CA GLY A 20 -2.94 2.77 10.92
C GLY A 20 -3.49 1.48 11.52
N GLU A 21 -4.54 0.94 10.93
CA GLU A 21 -5.16 -0.30 11.41
C GLU A 21 -4.20 -1.50 11.32
N VAL A 22 -3.54 -1.65 10.19
CA VAL A 22 -2.63 -2.78 9.98
C VAL A 22 -1.40 -2.69 10.90
N LEU A 23 -0.78 -1.52 10.98
CA LEU A 23 0.43 -1.37 11.79
C LEU A 23 0.14 -1.53 13.28
N ALA A 24 -0.98 -0.98 13.76
CA ALA A 24 -1.39 -1.15 15.15
C ALA A 24 -1.67 -2.62 15.47
N ALA A 25 -2.36 -3.32 14.58
CA ALA A 25 -2.64 -4.74 14.76
C ALA A 25 -1.37 -5.58 14.78
N ALA A 26 -0.43 -5.28 13.88
CA ALA A 26 0.82 -6.02 13.82
C ALA A 26 1.66 -5.79 15.09
N LEU A 27 1.74 -4.53 15.56
CA LEU A 27 2.48 -4.21 16.77
C LEU A 27 1.91 -4.87 18.02
N SER A 28 0.59 -4.99 18.09
CA SER A 28 -0.07 -5.60 19.26
C SER A 28 -0.19 -7.11 19.15
N GLY A 29 0.20 -7.71 18.03
CA GLY A 29 0.07 -9.15 17.81
C GLY A 29 -1.37 -9.60 17.59
N ASN A 30 -2.25 -8.71 17.19
CA ASN A 30 -3.64 -9.03 16.91
C ASN A 30 -3.77 -9.63 15.51
N LYS A 31 -3.62 -10.95 15.44
CA LYS A 31 -3.65 -11.68 14.17
C LYS A 31 -4.94 -11.50 13.39
N LYS A 32 -6.07 -11.61 14.07
CA LYS A 32 -7.37 -11.51 13.41
C LYS A 32 -7.57 -10.16 12.76
N HIS A 33 -7.19 -9.10 13.45
CA HIS A 33 -7.34 -7.76 12.95
C HIS A 33 -6.41 -7.53 11.75
N ALA A 34 -5.17 -7.99 11.86
CA ALA A 34 -4.21 -7.88 10.76
C ALA A 34 -4.68 -8.67 9.54
N GLU A 35 -5.14 -9.90 9.74
CA GLU A 35 -5.64 -10.74 8.64
C GLU A 35 -6.86 -10.13 7.95
N HIS A 36 -7.65 -9.36 8.70
CA HIS A 36 -8.82 -8.68 8.14
C HIS A 36 -8.41 -7.48 7.28
N PHE A 37 -7.51 -6.66 7.78
CA PHE A 37 -7.18 -5.38 7.14
C PHE A 37 -6.08 -5.45 6.08
N ILE A 38 -5.16 -6.40 6.16
CA ILE A 38 -4.11 -6.54 5.15
C ILE A 38 -4.66 -6.77 3.74
N PRO A 39 -5.61 -7.70 3.53
CA PRO A 39 -6.18 -7.88 2.20
C PRO A 39 -6.91 -6.65 1.68
N ILE A 40 -7.54 -5.88 2.59
CA ILE A 40 -8.24 -4.65 2.20
C ILE A 40 -7.23 -3.61 1.72
N TRP A 41 -6.11 -3.47 2.42
CA TRP A 41 -5.05 -2.55 2.02
C TRP A 41 -4.44 -2.97 0.67
N ASP A 42 -4.22 -4.28 0.49
CA ASP A 42 -3.73 -4.81 -0.78
C ASP A 42 -4.72 -4.52 -1.92
N ASP A 43 -6.01 -4.69 -1.66
CA ASP A 43 -7.04 -4.44 -2.66
C ASP A 43 -7.08 -2.97 -3.07
N TRP A 44 -6.96 -2.04 -2.12
CA TRP A 44 -6.89 -0.63 -2.44
C TRP A 44 -5.65 -0.30 -3.27
N THR A 45 -4.54 -0.97 -3.03
CA THR A 45 -3.33 -0.82 -3.84
C THR A 45 -3.59 -1.26 -5.28
N HIS A 46 -4.30 -2.36 -5.45
CA HIS A 46 -4.71 -2.82 -6.78
C HIS A 46 -5.60 -1.78 -7.47
N ARG A 47 -6.58 -1.25 -6.77
CA ARG A 47 -7.46 -0.21 -7.32
C ARG A 47 -6.70 1.05 -7.70
N LEU A 48 -5.68 1.41 -6.93
CA LEU A 48 -4.81 2.53 -7.27
C LEU A 48 -4.16 2.32 -8.64
N GLN A 49 -3.61 1.14 -8.86
CA GLN A 49 -2.95 0.82 -10.12
C GLN A 49 -3.92 0.82 -11.29
N VAL A 50 -5.07 0.17 -11.12
CA VAL A 50 -6.09 0.10 -12.17
C VAL A 50 -6.63 1.50 -12.48
N GLY A 51 -6.90 2.28 -11.46
CA GLY A 51 -7.43 3.64 -11.63
C GLY A 51 -6.48 4.54 -12.42
N VAL A 52 -5.18 4.46 -12.12
CA VAL A 52 -4.18 5.23 -12.86
C VAL A 52 -4.13 4.78 -14.32
N PHE A 53 -4.13 3.47 -14.54
CA PHE A 53 -4.13 2.94 -15.91
C PHE A 53 -5.36 3.42 -16.70
N LEU A 54 -6.54 3.37 -16.07
CA LEU A 54 -7.77 3.77 -16.75
C LEU A 54 -7.81 5.26 -17.07
N ARG A 55 -7.25 6.10 -16.21
CA ARG A 55 -7.26 7.55 -16.42
C ARG A 55 -6.17 8.04 -17.34
N GLU A 56 -4.98 7.48 -17.23
CA GLU A 56 -3.82 7.96 -17.99
C GLU A 56 -3.51 7.10 -19.21
N GLY A 57 -4.17 5.95 -19.33
CA GLY A 57 -3.93 5.01 -20.43
C GLY A 57 -2.59 4.30 -20.34
N ASN A 58 -1.87 4.51 -19.24
CA ASN A 58 -0.53 3.96 -19.08
C ASN A 58 -0.20 3.87 -17.59
N LEU A 59 0.57 2.86 -17.24
CA LEU A 59 1.10 2.71 -15.89
C LEU A 59 2.61 2.50 -16.02
N THR A 60 3.37 3.48 -15.56
CA THR A 60 4.82 3.43 -15.73
C THR A 60 5.44 2.23 -15.01
N ALA A 61 6.56 1.76 -15.54
CA ALA A 61 7.31 0.66 -14.92
C ALA A 61 7.74 1.03 -13.50
N TYR A 62 8.09 2.30 -13.28
CA TYR A 62 8.49 2.79 -11.97
C TYR A 62 7.36 2.67 -10.95
N ARG A 63 6.16 3.13 -11.32
CA ARG A 63 4.98 3.03 -10.45
C ARG A 63 4.60 1.57 -10.19
N CYS A 64 4.63 0.72 -11.22
CA CYS A 64 4.38 -0.69 -11.06
C CYS A 64 5.33 -1.33 -10.08
N MET A 65 6.62 -1.00 -10.19
CA MET A 65 7.64 -1.55 -9.31
C MET A 65 7.41 -1.15 -7.85
N LYS A 66 7.08 0.13 -7.62
CA LYS A 66 6.84 0.61 -6.25
C LYS A 66 5.64 -0.07 -5.60
N ALA A 67 4.57 -0.26 -6.36
CA ALA A 67 3.39 -0.96 -5.87
C ALA A 67 3.69 -2.44 -5.60
N ARG A 68 4.46 -3.07 -6.48
CA ARG A 68 4.85 -4.47 -6.32
C ARG A 68 5.69 -4.68 -5.06
N VAL A 69 6.69 -3.81 -4.84
CA VAL A 69 7.51 -3.89 -3.64
C VAL A 69 6.66 -3.75 -2.39
N PHE A 70 5.74 -2.79 -2.37
CA PHE A 70 4.83 -2.61 -1.25
C PHE A 70 3.99 -3.86 -1.01
N ARG A 71 3.39 -4.41 -2.04
CA ARG A 71 2.51 -5.59 -1.91
C ARG A 71 3.29 -6.81 -1.44
N ASP A 72 4.51 -7.00 -1.92
CA ASP A 72 5.37 -8.10 -1.47
C ASP A 72 5.72 -7.96 0.01
N ARG A 73 6.08 -6.76 0.46
CA ARG A 73 6.39 -6.50 1.86
C ARG A 73 5.18 -6.72 2.75
N LEU A 74 4.01 -6.34 2.26
CA LEU A 74 2.76 -6.51 3.00
C LEU A 74 2.45 -7.99 3.19
N GLU A 75 2.68 -8.80 2.19
CA GLU A 75 2.51 -10.25 2.27
C GLU A 75 3.48 -10.87 3.28
N PHE A 76 4.73 -10.44 3.28
CA PHE A 76 5.70 -10.90 4.28
C PHE A 76 5.30 -10.49 5.69
N LEU A 77 4.76 -9.29 5.87
CA LEU A 77 4.26 -8.86 7.16
C LEU A 77 3.12 -9.77 7.63
N LYS A 78 2.21 -10.09 6.73
CA LYS A 78 1.11 -10.99 7.03
C LYS A 78 1.61 -12.33 7.58
N HIS A 79 2.59 -12.92 6.91
CA HIS A 79 3.16 -14.19 7.34
C HIS A 79 3.85 -14.08 8.71
N ALA A 80 4.59 -13.01 8.93
CA ALA A 80 5.27 -12.81 10.21
C ALA A 80 4.28 -12.71 11.37
N VAL A 81 3.17 -11.99 11.15
CA VAL A 81 2.11 -11.87 12.16
C VAL A 81 1.45 -13.22 12.40
N GLU A 82 1.16 -13.96 11.35
CA GLU A 82 0.52 -15.28 11.45
C GLU A 82 1.39 -16.26 12.21
N GLU A 83 2.69 -16.22 12.01
CA GLU A 83 3.64 -17.11 12.69
C GLU A 83 3.93 -16.64 14.12
N GLY A 84 3.59 -15.42 14.47
CA GLY A 84 3.86 -14.88 15.80
C GLY A 84 5.31 -14.53 16.03
N ASP A 85 6.08 -14.34 14.98
CA ASP A 85 7.48 -13.94 15.08
C ASP A 85 7.56 -12.42 15.27
N ARG A 86 7.83 -12.01 16.50
CA ARG A 86 7.81 -10.59 16.87
C ARG A 86 8.95 -9.79 16.24
N ASP A 87 10.13 -10.38 16.17
CA ASP A 87 11.29 -9.68 15.61
C ASP A 87 11.10 -9.46 14.11
N GLU A 88 10.66 -10.48 13.40
CA GLU A 88 10.37 -10.40 11.98
C GLU A 88 9.22 -9.44 11.71
N THR A 89 8.18 -9.48 12.55
CA THR A 89 7.04 -8.57 12.43
C THR A 89 7.50 -7.12 12.52
N ARG A 90 8.36 -6.78 13.48
CA ARG A 90 8.89 -5.42 13.62
C ARG A 90 9.70 -5.01 12.41
N GLU A 91 10.52 -5.93 11.90
CA GLU A 91 11.32 -5.66 10.71
C GLU A 91 10.42 -5.34 9.53
N TYR A 92 9.40 -6.16 9.30
CA TYR A 92 8.51 -5.95 8.16
C TYR A 92 7.59 -4.75 8.34
N ILE A 93 7.23 -4.39 9.57
CA ILE A 93 6.50 -3.13 9.81
C ILE A 93 7.31 -1.97 9.24
N GLY A 94 8.61 -1.91 9.54
CA GLY A 94 9.47 -0.86 9.02
C GLY A 94 9.57 -0.88 7.50
N LEU A 95 9.72 -2.07 6.93
CA LEU A 95 9.84 -2.22 5.48
C LEU A 95 8.54 -1.87 4.74
N VAL A 96 7.39 -2.29 5.29
CA VAL A 96 6.07 -1.94 4.73
C VAL A 96 5.87 -0.43 4.77
N ASN A 97 6.18 0.19 5.90
CA ASN A 97 6.00 1.62 6.07
C ASN A 97 6.85 2.41 5.08
N ARG A 98 8.10 1.99 4.88
CA ARG A 98 9.01 2.62 3.93
C ARG A 98 8.53 2.43 2.49
N ALA A 99 8.14 1.21 2.15
CA ALA A 99 7.63 0.90 0.81
C ALA A 99 6.36 1.66 0.50
N TYR A 100 5.48 1.81 1.48
CA TYR A 100 4.26 2.60 1.35
C TYR A 100 4.59 4.07 1.05
N GLY A 101 5.51 4.65 1.80
CA GLY A 101 5.90 6.04 1.58
C GLY A 101 6.49 6.27 0.19
N ARG A 102 7.32 5.36 -0.28
CA ARG A 102 7.91 5.45 -1.61
C ARG A 102 6.88 5.28 -2.71
N MET A 103 5.94 4.36 -2.53
CA MET A 103 4.83 4.18 -3.46
C MET A 103 3.97 5.43 -3.51
N ARG A 104 3.65 6.00 -2.36
CA ARG A 104 2.87 7.22 -2.28
C ARG A 104 3.52 8.35 -3.06
N LEU A 105 4.80 8.55 -2.89
CA LEU A 105 5.53 9.58 -3.62
C LEU A 105 5.48 9.32 -5.13
N ALA A 106 5.66 8.08 -5.55
CA ALA A 106 5.62 7.74 -6.98
C ALA A 106 4.27 8.07 -7.61
N TYR A 107 3.17 7.77 -6.91
CA TYR A 107 1.85 7.98 -7.48
C TYR A 107 1.36 9.41 -7.35
N LEU A 108 1.74 10.13 -6.31
CA LEU A 108 1.28 11.51 -6.12
C LEU A 108 2.24 12.54 -6.70
N GLN A 109 3.54 12.40 -6.45
CA GLN A 109 4.51 13.37 -6.96
C GLN A 109 4.76 13.25 -8.45
N GLU A 110 4.81 12.02 -8.95
CA GLU A 110 5.03 11.82 -10.38
C GLU A 110 3.92 12.47 -11.20
N GLN A 111 2.69 12.45 -10.68
CA GLN A 111 1.59 13.18 -11.31
C GLN A 111 1.85 14.69 -11.33
N GLY A 112 2.36 15.22 -10.22
CA GLY A 112 2.68 16.64 -10.12
C GLY A 112 3.89 17.03 -10.95
N SER A 113 4.86 16.13 -11.07
CA SER A 113 6.11 16.39 -11.80
C SER A 113 5.96 16.20 -13.31
N SER A 114 4.80 15.86 -13.80
CA SER A 114 4.55 15.81 -15.24
C SER A 114 4.67 17.19 -15.86
N THR A 115 4.65 18.23 -15.07
CA THR A 115 4.92 19.57 -15.54
C THR A 115 6.43 19.69 -15.80
N PRO A 116 6.83 20.02 -17.01
CA PRO A 116 8.25 20.16 -17.29
C PRO A 116 8.86 21.25 -16.43
N PRO A 117 10.05 21.05 -16.00
CA PRO A 117 10.77 22.10 -15.30
C PRO A 117 11.03 23.30 -16.18
#